data_1f1d80b45ff07faf9932a0e3b3d7f40a
#
_entry.id   1f1d80b45ff07faf9932a0e3b3d7f40a
#
_cell.length_a   1.000
_cell.length_b   1.000
_cell.length_c   1.000
_cell.angle_alpha   90.00
_cell.angle_beta   90.00
_cell.angle_gamma   90.00
#
_symmetry.space_group_name_H-M   'P 1'
#
loop_
_entity.id
_entity.type
_entity.pdbx_description
1 polymer ?
#
loop_
_entity_poly.entity_id
_entity_poly.type
_entity_poly.pdbx_seq_one_letter_code
_entity_poly.pdbx_strand_id
1 'polypeptide(L)'
;LFGSVFAYEAAKRGHSVKMLEKRAHIGGNCYTEKQVGIDIHKYGAHIFHTSSKKIWDYVNQFADFYPYIHEPIANYKGELYNLPFNMNTFYQLWGTKRPDEARIKLMAQIEKTGIKRPRNLEEQALSLVGTDIYHKLIKGYTEKQWGRGCAQLPSFIIKRLPVRYTFNNNYFTDTFQGIPKL
;
A
#
# COMPACT_ATOMS: atom_id res chain seq x y z
N LEU A 1 1.40 -13.08 -11.58
CA LEU A 1 2.41 -13.85 -10.81
C LEU A 1 1.89 -15.22 -10.40
N PHE A 2 0.69 -15.36 -9.78
CA PHE A 2 0.21 -16.67 -9.31
C PHE A 2 0.20 -17.73 -10.42
N GLY A 3 -0.45 -17.44 -11.56
CA GLY A 3 -0.53 -18.37 -12.68
C GLY A 3 0.83 -18.74 -13.27
N SER A 4 1.76 -17.76 -13.33
CA SER A 4 3.12 -18.01 -13.85
C SER A 4 3.93 -18.92 -12.93
N VAL A 5 3.85 -18.70 -11.62
CA VAL A 5 4.52 -19.55 -10.62
C VAL A 5 3.93 -20.97 -10.65
N PHE A 6 2.59 -21.08 -10.67
CA PHE A 6 1.93 -22.38 -10.77
C PHE A 6 2.34 -23.13 -12.04
N ALA A 7 2.31 -22.45 -13.21
CA ALA A 7 2.68 -23.06 -14.48
C ALA A 7 4.15 -23.54 -14.49
N TYR A 8 5.06 -22.70 -13.97
CA TYR A 8 6.46 -23.06 -13.87
C TYR A 8 6.70 -24.29 -12.98
N GLU A 9 6.10 -24.32 -11.80
CA GLU A 9 6.26 -25.43 -10.87
C GLU A 9 5.58 -26.73 -11.38
N ALA A 10 4.47 -26.62 -12.11
CA ALA A 10 3.83 -27.75 -12.75
C ALA A 10 4.67 -28.31 -13.90
N ALA A 11 5.21 -27.42 -14.76
CA ALA A 11 6.07 -27.83 -15.88
C ALA A 11 7.37 -28.51 -15.37
N LYS A 12 7.97 -28.05 -14.28
CA LYS A 12 9.11 -28.73 -13.65
C LYS A 12 8.79 -30.15 -13.18
N ARG A 13 7.53 -30.45 -12.93
CA ARG A 13 7.05 -31.80 -12.58
C ARG A 13 6.59 -32.63 -13.77
N GLY A 14 6.86 -32.17 -14.98
CA GLY A 14 6.52 -32.88 -16.23
C GLY A 14 5.08 -32.68 -16.71
N HIS A 15 4.31 -31.78 -16.11
CA HIS A 15 2.95 -31.50 -16.58
C HIS A 15 2.95 -30.54 -17.77
N SER A 16 2.08 -30.80 -18.74
CA SER A 16 1.79 -29.85 -19.81
C SER A 16 0.87 -28.76 -19.29
N VAL A 17 1.24 -27.48 -19.51
CA VAL A 17 0.51 -26.33 -18.97
C VAL A 17 0.16 -25.36 -20.10
N LYS A 18 -1.10 -24.92 -20.15
CA LYS A 18 -1.56 -23.84 -21.03
C LYS A 18 -1.96 -22.63 -20.19
N MET A 19 -1.32 -21.49 -20.46
CA MET A 19 -1.67 -20.22 -19.82
C MET A 19 -2.51 -19.39 -20.78
N LEU A 20 -3.59 -18.79 -20.27
CA LEU A 20 -4.47 -17.90 -21.02
C LEU A 20 -4.42 -16.50 -20.39
N GLU A 21 -4.15 -15.49 -21.19
CA GLU A 21 -4.18 -14.08 -20.78
C GLU A 21 -5.24 -13.34 -21.61
N LYS A 22 -6.08 -12.57 -20.92
CA LYS A 22 -7.16 -11.79 -21.53
C LYS A 22 -6.65 -10.50 -22.17
N ARG A 23 -5.58 -9.91 -21.61
CA ARG A 23 -5.00 -8.65 -22.06
C ARG A 23 -4.15 -8.87 -23.32
N ALA A 24 -3.92 -7.80 -24.07
CA ALA A 24 -3.05 -7.83 -25.26
C ALA A 24 -1.54 -7.96 -24.91
N HIS A 25 -1.20 -8.11 -23.63
CA HIS A 25 0.17 -8.25 -23.14
C HIS A 25 0.23 -9.29 -22.02
N ILE A 26 1.38 -9.91 -21.81
CA ILE A 26 1.67 -10.78 -20.68
C ILE A 26 2.04 -9.95 -19.43
N GLY A 27 2.17 -10.60 -18.25
CA GLY A 27 2.61 -9.97 -17.00
C GLY A 27 1.47 -9.48 -16.10
N GLY A 28 0.23 -9.43 -16.59
CA GLY A 28 -0.91 -9.00 -15.77
C GLY A 28 -0.72 -7.58 -15.22
N ASN A 29 -0.94 -7.39 -13.92
CA ASN A 29 -0.73 -6.09 -13.27
C ASN A 29 0.76 -5.72 -13.08
N CYS A 30 1.68 -6.68 -13.28
CA CYS A 30 3.12 -6.42 -13.24
C CYS A 30 3.70 -6.04 -14.61
N TYR A 31 2.83 -5.73 -15.57
CA TYR A 31 3.27 -5.31 -16.89
C TYR A 31 3.94 -3.93 -16.85
N THR A 32 5.12 -3.89 -17.45
CA THR A 32 5.88 -2.66 -17.66
C THR A 32 6.04 -2.45 -19.16
N GLU A 33 5.85 -1.24 -19.63
CA GLU A 33 6.12 -0.84 -21.00
C GLU A 33 7.25 0.20 -21.06
N LYS A 34 8.03 0.16 -22.14
CA LYS A 34 9.11 1.13 -22.35
C LYS A 34 8.61 2.26 -23.24
N GLN A 35 8.68 3.51 -22.76
CA GLN A 35 8.35 4.70 -23.52
C GLN A 35 9.51 5.71 -23.46
N VAL A 36 10.03 6.11 -24.61
CA VAL A 36 11.15 7.06 -24.72
C VAL A 36 12.33 6.68 -23.81
N GLY A 37 12.64 5.37 -23.71
CA GLY A 37 13.73 4.87 -22.88
C GLY A 37 13.42 4.75 -21.38
N ILE A 38 12.22 5.11 -20.95
CA ILE A 38 11.77 5.04 -19.55
C ILE A 38 10.86 3.82 -19.37
N ASP A 39 11.10 3.06 -18.31
CA ASP A 39 10.28 1.91 -17.93
C ASP A 39 9.07 2.39 -17.10
N ILE A 40 7.86 2.18 -17.66
CA ILE A 40 6.61 2.63 -17.06
C ILE A 40 5.84 1.45 -16.49
N HIS A 41 5.62 1.44 -15.20
CA HIS A 41 4.75 0.48 -14.51
C HIS A 41 3.28 0.83 -14.77
N LYS A 42 2.67 0.18 -15.77
CA LYS A 42 1.37 0.58 -16.33
C LYS A 42 0.20 0.55 -15.33
N TYR A 43 0.22 -0.36 -14.38
CA TYR A 43 -0.87 -0.60 -13.43
C TYR A 43 -0.52 -0.28 -11.97
N GLY A 44 0.54 0.48 -11.76
CA GLY A 44 1.04 0.86 -10.43
C GLY A 44 2.43 0.31 -10.14
N ALA A 45 3.07 0.83 -9.11
CA ALA A 45 4.44 0.49 -8.78
C ALA A 45 4.63 -1.01 -8.48
N HIS A 46 5.62 -1.63 -9.13
CA HIS A 46 5.97 -3.04 -8.96
C HIS A 46 7.04 -3.18 -7.87
N ILE A 47 6.64 -2.95 -6.62
CA ILE A 47 7.52 -3.12 -5.48
C ILE A 47 7.28 -4.52 -4.92
N PHE A 48 8.29 -5.37 -4.99
CA PHE A 48 8.26 -6.68 -4.35
C PHE A 48 8.83 -6.56 -2.93
N HIS A 49 8.13 -7.12 -1.95
CA HIS A 49 8.58 -7.12 -0.57
C HIS A 49 8.18 -8.42 0.13
N THR A 50 9.06 -8.92 0.98
CA THR A 50 8.85 -10.12 1.79
C THR A 50 9.84 -10.19 2.95
N SER A 51 9.45 -10.78 4.07
CA SER A 51 10.36 -11.15 5.15
C SER A 51 10.84 -12.60 5.04
N SER A 52 10.32 -13.37 4.07
CA SER A 52 10.72 -14.76 3.84
C SER A 52 11.91 -14.85 2.90
N LYS A 53 13.06 -15.25 3.43
CA LYS A 53 14.25 -15.51 2.61
C LYS A 53 13.99 -16.54 1.50
N LYS A 54 13.21 -17.59 1.80
CA LYS A 54 12.84 -18.61 0.80
C LYS A 54 12.11 -18.01 -0.40
N ILE A 55 11.18 -17.09 -0.17
CA ILE A 55 10.44 -16.42 -1.25
C ILE A 55 11.36 -15.46 -1.99
N TRP A 56 12.20 -14.72 -1.28
CA TRP A 56 13.18 -13.83 -1.90
C TRP A 56 14.15 -14.58 -2.80
N ASP A 57 14.74 -15.67 -2.33
CA ASP A 57 15.64 -16.51 -3.11
C ASP A 57 14.93 -17.13 -4.34
N TYR A 58 13.65 -17.47 -4.20
CA TYR A 58 12.86 -18.00 -5.30
C TYR A 58 12.65 -16.98 -6.43
N VAL A 59 12.25 -15.75 -6.09
CA VAL A 59 12.00 -14.72 -7.13
C VAL A 59 13.28 -14.24 -7.79
N ASN A 60 14.42 -14.25 -7.08
CA ASN A 60 15.74 -13.92 -7.63
C ASN A 60 16.28 -14.96 -8.63
N GLN A 61 15.63 -16.12 -8.79
CA GLN A 61 15.93 -17.05 -9.88
C GLN A 61 15.43 -16.54 -11.25
N PHE A 62 14.52 -15.57 -11.25
CA PHE A 62 13.86 -15.09 -12.48
C PHE A 62 14.19 -13.64 -12.82
N ALA A 63 14.57 -12.83 -11.84
CA ALA A 63 14.92 -11.44 -12.05
C ALA A 63 15.85 -10.95 -10.93
N ASP A 64 16.78 -10.07 -11.29
CA ASP A 64 17.49 -9.24 -10.33
C ASP A 64 16.59 -8.13 -9.82
N PHE A 65 16.90 -7.61 -8.62
CA PHE A 65 16.15 -6.51 -8.03
C PHE A 65 17.08 -5.33 -7.72
N TYR A 66 16.60 -4.12 -8.02
CA TYR A 66 17.18 -2.91 -7.44
C TYR A 66 16.69 -2.80 -6.00
N PRO A 67 17.57 -2.60 -5.01
CA PRO A 67 17.16 -2.28 -3.65
C PRO A 67 16.28 -1.02 -3.66
N TYR A 68 15.10 -1.10 -3.09
CA TYR A 68 14.16 0.02 -3.05
C TYR A 68 13.36 0.00 -1.75
N ILE A 69 13.46 1.08 -1.01
CA ILE A 69 12.66 1.32 0.19
C ILE A 69 11.54 2.28 -0.18
N HIS A 70 10.30 1.86 0.04
CA HIS A 70 9.13 2.67 -0.30
C HIS A 70 8.80 3.65 0.82
N GLU A 71 8.97 4.93 0.56
CA GLU A 71 8.65 6.05 1.46
C GLU A 71 7.69 7.02 0.75
N PRO A 72 6.39 6.69 0.68
CA PRO A 72 5.43 7.52 -0.04
C PRO A 72 5.14 8.82 0.69
N ILE A 73 4.91 9.87 -0.09
CA ILE A 73 4.47 11.18 0.38
C ILE A 73 3.10 11.47 -0.21
N ALA A 74 2.14 11.80 0.65
CA ALA A 74 0.83 12.27 0.23
C ALA A 74 0.85 13.79 0.04
N ASN A 75 0.22 14.26 -1.04
CA ASN A 75 -0.04 15.68 -1.27
C ASN A 75 -1.54 15.93 -1.09
N TYR A 76 -1.89 16.76 -0.13
CA TYR A 76 -3.26 17.23 0.07
C TYR A 76 -3.32 18.74 -0.11
N LYS A 77 -3.81 19.21 -1.24
CA LYS A 77 -3.95 20.64 -1.56
C LYS A 77 -2.67 21.45 -1.38
N GLY A 78 -1.51 20.88 -1.73
CA GLY A 78 -0.21 21.50 -1.58
C GLY A 78 0.51 21.21 -0.25
N GLU A 79 -0.17 20.69 0.75
CA GLU A 79 0.43 20.22 2.00
C GLU A 79 0.99 18.80 1.81
N LEU A 80 2.23 18.57 2.23
CA LEU A 80 2.92 17.28 2.09
C LEU A 80 2.90 16.52 3.42
N TYR A 81 2.60 15.21 3.36
CA TYR A 81 2.53 14.34 4.51
C TYR A 81 3.28 13.04 4.26
N ASN A 82 4.11 12.62 5.21
CA ASN A 82 4.75 11.31 5.17
C ASN A 82 3.73 10.18 5.40
N LEU A 83 3.97 9.06 4.72
CA LEU A 83 3.25 7.80 4.95
C LEU A 83 4.27 6.68 5.25
N PRO A 84 3.86 5.63 5.99
CA PRO A 84 2.57 5.40 6.64
C PRO A 84 2.31 6.41 7.75
N PHE A 85 1.09 6.41 8.36
CA PHE A 85 0.75 7.32 9.46
C PHE A 85 1.69 7.10 10.65
N ASN A 86 2.70 7.96 10.77
CA ASN A 86 3.78 7.87 11.75
C ASN A 86 4.02 9.22 12.44
N MET A 87 5.04 9.32 13.28
CA MET A 87 5.34 10.55 14.01
C MET A 87 5.62 11.75 13.09
N ASN A 88 6.20 11.55 11.89
CA ASN A 88 6.38 12.63 10.92
C ASN A 88 5.02 13.11 10.39
N THR A 89 4.09 12.19 10.08
CA THR A 89 2.72 12.54 9.69
C THR A 89 2.02 13.33 10.80
N PHE A 90 2.14 12.90 12.06
CA PHE A 90 1.49 13.57 13.20
C PHE A 90 2.11 14.93 13.49
N TYR A 91 3.42 15.08 13.31
CA TYR A 91 4.07 16.38 13.39
C TYR A 91 3.54 17.33 12.30
N GLN A 92 3.44 16.86 11.06
CA GLN A 92 2.94 17.64 9.93
C GLN A 92 1.45 18.01 10.08
N LEU A 93 0.64 17.11 10.65
CA LEU A 93 -0.79 17.38 10.90
C LEU A 93 -1.04 18.29 12.10
N TRP A 94 -0.29 18.06 13.18
CA TRP A 94 -0.67 18.56 14.51
C TRP A 94 0.45 19.27 15.26
N GLY A 95 1.68 19.25 14.76
CA GLY A 95 2.86 19.79 15.47
C GLY A 95 3.31 18.95 16.66
N THR A 96 2.77 17.73 16.84
CA THR A 96 3.13 16.85 17.97
C THR A 96 4.54 16.31 17.83
N LYS A 97 5.34 16.37 18.88
CA LYS A 97 6.75 15.97 18.88
C LYS A 97 6.99 14.64 19.59
N ARG A 98 6.06 14.20 20.41
CA ARG A 98 6.19 13.03 21.27
C ARG A 98 5.09 12.00 20.96
N PRO A 99 5.38 10.69 21.07
CA PRO A 99 4.41 9.61 20.83
C PRO A 99 3.15 9.68 21.68
N ASP A 100 3.28 10.08 22.95
CA ASP A 100 2.15 10.24 23.88
C ASP A 100 1.21 11.38 23.44
N GLU A 101 1.75 12.53 23.05
CA GLU A 101 0.97 13.67 22.53
C GLU A 101 0.17 13.29 21.29
N ALA A 102 0.83 12.60 20.33
CA ALA A 102 0.19 12.14 19.10
C ALA A 102 -0.92 11.12 19.41
N ARG A 103 -0.67 10.20 20.36
CA ARG A 103 -1.65 9.20 20.78
C ARG A 103 -2.88 9.84 21.42
N ILE A 104 -2.69 10.78 22.35
CA ILE A 104 -3.78 11.49 23.02
C ILE A 104 -4.63 12.21 21.97
N LYS A 105 -4.00 12.92 21.03
CA LYS A 105 -4.71 13.68 20.00
C LYS A 105 -5.48 12.79 19.04
N LEU A 106 -4.90 11.67 18.63
CA LEU A 106 -5.55 10.68 17.77
C LEU A 106 -6.76 10.07 18.49
N MET A 107 -6.59 9.62 19.73
CA MET A 107 -7.67 8.99 20.50
C MET A 107 -8.81 9.97 20.75
N ALA A 108 -8.52 11.23 21.08
CA ALA A 108 -9.57 12.25 21.25
C ALA A 108 -10.40 12.47 19.98
N GLN A 109 -9.78 12.41 18.80
CA GLN A 109 -10.53 12.49 17.53
C GLN A 109 -11.38 11.24 17.28
N ILE A 110 -10.84 10.05 17.56
CA ILE A 110 -11.58 8.78 17.41
C ILE A 110 -12.80 8.78 18.35
N GLU A 111 -12.60 9.11 19.62
CA GLU A 111 -13.68 9.18 20.63
C GLU A 111 -14.79 10.18 20.23
N LYS A 112 -14.39 11.33 19.70
CA LYS A 112 -15.35 12.35 19.23
C LYS A 112 -16.25 11.86 18.11
N THR A 113 -15.83 10.85 17.33
CA THR A 113 -16.69 10.28 16.27
C THR A 113 -17.87 9.50 16.83
N GLY A 114 -17.79 8.97 18.03
CA GLY A 114 -18.81 8.14 18.67
C GLY A 114 -19.09 6.81 17.97
N ILE A 115 -18.30 6.44 16.96
CA ILE A 115 -18.53 5.26 16.10
C ILE A 115 -18.07 4.00 16.82
N LYS A 116 -19.00 3.17 17.26
CA LYS A 116 -18.73 1.87 17.90
C LYS A 116 -18.81 0.67 16.95
N ARG A 117 -19.67 0.76 15.93
CA ARG A 117 -19.90 -0.30 14.93
C ARG A 117 -19.97 0.33 13.54
N PRO A 118 -18.83 0.42 12.85
CA PRO A 118 -18.77 1.03 11.53
C PRO A 118 -19.55 0.21 10.49
N ARG A 119 -20.38 0.87 9.70
CA ARG A 119 -21.24 0.27 8.67
C ARG A 119 -20.65 0.33 7.28
N ASN A 120 -19.75 1.26 7.03
CA ASN A 120 -19.12 1.52 5.76
C ASN A 120 -17.64 1.91 5.93
N LEU A 121 -16.94 2.12 4.82
CA LEU A 121 -15.51 2.44 4.82
C LEU A 121 -15.21 3.78 5.52
N GLU A 122 -16.06 4.79 5.34
CA GLU A 122 -15.90 6.09 6.00
C GLU A 122 -15.93 5.95 7.52
N GLU A 123 -16.99 5.33 8.04
CA GLU A 123 -17.13 5.10 9.48
C GLU A 123 -15.98 4.23 10.02
N GLN A 124 -15.54 3.22 9.26
CA GLN A 124 -14.41 2.38 9.63
C GLN A 124 -13.11 3.19 9.71
N ALA A 125 -12.81 4.01 8.71
CA ALA A 125 -11.62 4.85 8.71
C ALA A 125 -11.64 5.86 9.87
N LEU A 126 -12.75 6.57 10.07
CA LEU A 126 -12.93 7.52 11.16
C LEU A 126 -12.72 6.86 12.53
N SER A 127 -13.21 5.64 12.73
CA SER A 127 -13.05 4.88 13.97
C SER A 127 -11.61 4.39 14.20
N LEU A 128 -10.78 4.32 13.16
CA LEU A 128 -9.39 3.87 13.26
C LEU A 128 -8.37 5.01 13.38
N VAL A 129 -8.60 6.12 12.68
CA VAL A 129 -7.59 7.18 12.54
C VAL A 129 -8.13 8.60 12.77
N GLY A 130 -9.39 8.76 13.14
CA GLY A 130 -10.00 10.06 13.40
C GLY A 130 -10.25 10.90 12.14
N THR A 131 -10.69 12.14 12.36
CA THR A 131 -11.20 13.02 11.29
C THR A 131 -10.10 13.59 10.41
N ASP A 132 -8.99 14.06 10.98
CA ASP A 132 -7.96 14.76 10.21
C ASP A 132 -7.27 13.84 9.21
N ILE A 133 -6.84 12.65 9.66
CA ILE A 133 -6.21 11.64 8.80
C ILE A 133 -7.21 11.16 7.75
N TYR A 134 -8.44 10.89 8.14
CA TYR A 134 -9.47 10.47 7.19
C TYR A 134 -9.66 11.49 6.06
N HIS A 135 -9.93 12.73 6.40
CA HIS A 135 -10.25 13.75 5.39
C HIS A 135 -9.06 14.13 4.52
N LYS A 136 -7.86 14.25 5.09
CA LYS A 136 -6.68 14.68 4.35
C LYS A 136 -6.00 13.55 3.58
N LEU A 137 -5.93 12.34 4.14
CA LEU A 137 -5.02 11.30 3.65
C LEU A 137 -5.70 10.02 3.13
N ILE A 138 -7.00 9.82 3.43
CA ILE A 138 -7.71 8.59 3.05
C ILE A 138 -8.81 8.88 2.04
N LYS A 139 -9.72 9.81 2.36
CA LYS A 139 -10.95 10.02 1.59
C LYS A 139 -10.68 10.22 0.10
N GLY A 140 -9.91 11.25 -0.25
CA GLY A 140 -9.69 11.62 -1.65
C GLY A 140 -9.00 10.51 -2.46
N TYR A 141 -8.00 9.86 -1.88
CA TYR A 141 -7.33 8.72 -2.51
C TYR A 141 -8.29 7.54 -2.74
N THR A 142 -9.06 7.18 -1.72
CA THR A 142 -10.01 6.06 -1.78
C THR A 142 -11.11 6.31 -2.80
N GLU A 143 -11.71 7.48 -2.78
CA GLU A 143 -12.78 7.86 -3.73
C GLU A 143 -12.28 7.88 -5.17
N LYS A 144 -11.05 8.35 -5.40
CA LYS A 144 -10.39 8.29 -6.72
C LYS A 144 -10.16 6.84 -7.19
N GLN A 145 -9.69 5.97 -6.31
CA GLN A 145 -9.40 4.57 -6.65
C GLN A 145 -10.65 3.75 -6.94
N TRP A 146 -11.73 3.99 -6.21
CA TRP A 146 -12.95 3.19 -6.30
C TRP A 146 -14.03 3.83 -7.16
N GLY A 147 -13.88 5.10 -7.56
CA GLY A 147 -14.88 5.84 -8.31
C GLY A 147 -16.21 6.02 -7.57
N ARG A 148 -16.20 5.90 -6.23
CA ARG A 148 -17.38 5.97 -5.35
C ARG A 148 -17.04 6.66 -4.05
N GLY A 149 -18.03 7.30 -3.42
CA GLY A 149 -17.87 7.89 -2.09
C GLY A 149 -17.58 6.84 -1.02
N CYS A 150 -16.73 7.18 -0.05
CA CYS A 150 -16.33 6.26 1.02
C CYS A 150 -17.50 5.68 1.82
N ALA A 151 -18.60 6.45 1.99
CA ALA A 151 -19.81 5.98 2.65
C ALA A 151 -20.57 4.88 1.87
N GLN A 152 -20.30 4.72 0.58
CA GLN A 152 -20.90 3.68 -0.28
C GLN A 152 -20.06 2.40 -0.35
N LEU A 153 -18.87 2.43 0.23
CA LEU A 153 -17.93 1.31 0.21
C LEU A 153 -18.03 0.47 1.48
N PRO A 154 -17.91 -0.87 1.40
CA PRO A 154 -17.96 -1.73 2.57
C PRO A 154 -16.81 -1.47 3.55
N SER A 155 -17.07 -1.57 4.85
CA SER A 155 -16.09 -1.35 5.91
C SER A 155 -14.89 -2.29 5.85
N PHE A 156 -15.07 -3.52 5.34
CA PHE A 156 -14.00 -4.52 5.28
C PHE A 156 -12.85 -4.16 4.33
N ILE A 157 -13.01 -3.19 3.43
CA ILE A 157 -11.95 -2.70 2.54
C ILE A 157 -10.80 -2.10 3.37
N ILE A 158 -11.12 -1.42 4.47
CA ILE A 158 -10.13 -0.90 5.42
C ILE A 158 -10.29 -1.62 6.77
N LYS A 159 -9.78 -2.83 6.88
CA LYS A 159 -9.80 -3.55 8.16
C LYS A 159 -8.78 -3.01 9.16
N ARG A 160 -7.65 -2.52 8.68
CA ARG A 160 -6.55 -1.97 9.46
C ARG A 160 -5.94 -0.79 8.73
N LEU A 161 -5.58 0.22 9.50
CA LEU A 161 -4.74 1.31 9.06
C LEU A 161 -3.52 1.33 10.00
N PRO A 162 -2.31 1.06 9.51
CA PRO A 162 -1.15 1.02 10.37
C PRO A 162 -0.83 2.42 10.90
N VAL A 163 -0.99 2.59 12.21
CA VAL A 163 -0.54 3.78 12.94
C VAL A 163 0.73 3.41 13.69
N ARG A 164 1.80 4.18 13.48
CA ARG A 164 3.11 3.95 14.08
C ARG A 164 3.56 5.16 14.87
N TYR A 165 3.95 4.94 16.12
CA TYR A 165 4.48 6.01 16.97
C TYR A 165 6.00 6.06 16.94
N THR A 166 6.57 5.92 15.72
CA THR A 166 7.99 6.02 15.41
C THR A 166 8.19 7.01 14.27
N PHE A 167 9.43 7.46 14.04
CA PHE A 167 9.78 8.36 12.92
C PHE A 167 10.20 7.63 11.65
N ASN A 168 9.98 6.31 11.58
CA ASN A 168 10.35 5.51 10.43
C ASN A 168 9.31 5.68 9.29
N ASN A 169 9.75 6.15 8.12
CA ASN A 169 8.92 6.37 6.94
C ASN A 169 8.82 5.14 6.01
N ASN A 170 9.55 4.04 6.29
CA ASN A 170 9.47 2.84 5.47
C ASN A 170 8.03 2.33 5.44
N TYR A 171 7.41 2.31 4.26
CA TYR A 171 6.03 1.85 4.13
C TYR A 171 5.89 0.37 4.45
N PHE A 172 6.79 -0.44 3.92
CA PHE A 172 6.91 -1.86 4.25
C PHE A 172 7.96 -2.07 5.35
N THR A 173 7.73 -3.04 6.23
CA THR A 173 8.65 -3.44 7.30
C THR A 173 9.39 -4.75 6.97
N ASP A 174 9.17 -5.27 5.77
CA ASP A 174 9.80 -6.51 5.31
C ASP A 174 11.31 -6.34 5.12
N THR A 175 12.05 -7.41 5.39
CA THR A 175 13.53 -7.43 5.32
C THR A 175 14.02 -7.27 3.88
N PHE A 176 13.32 -7.88 2.92
CA PHE A 176 13.70 -7.88 1.52
C PHE A 176 12.70 -7.03 0.74
N GLN A 177 13.21 -6.02 0.02
CA GLN A 177 12.39 -5.11 -0.78
C GLN A 177 13.17 -4.71 -2.03
N GLY A 178 12.47 -4.58 -3.15
CA GLY A 178 13.10 -4.15 -4.39
C GLY A 178 12.13 -3.98 -5.55
N ILE A 179 12.63 -3.36 -6.60
CA ILE A 179 11.98 -3.24 -7.90
C ILE A 179 12.72 -4.16 -8.86
N PRO A 180 12.01 -5.08 -9.58
CA PRO A 180 12.66 -5.97 -10.53
C PRO A 180 13.32 -5.17 -11.65
N LYS A 181 14.54 -5.55 -12.03
CA LYS A 181 15.22 -5.06 -13.23
C LYS A 181 14.53 -5.65 -14.46
N LEU A 182 14.36 -4.85 -15.50
CA LEU A 182 13.75 -5.24 -16.77
C LEU A 182 14.82 -5.54 -17.80
#